data_b971fe82545adf313767c99001b74e17
#
_entry.id   b971fe82545adf313767c99001b74e17
#
_cell.length_a   1.000
_cell.length_b   1.000
_cell.length_c   1.000
_cell.angle_alpha   90.00
_cell.angle_beta   90.00
_cell.angle_gamma   90.00
#
_symmetry.space_group_name_H-M   'P 1'
#
loop_
_entity.id
_entity.type
_entity.pdbx_description
1 polymer ?
#
loop_
_entity_poly.entity_id
_entity_poly.type
_entity_poly.pdbx_seq_one_letter_code
_entity_poly.pdbx_strand_id
1 'polypeptide(L)'
;MSAGENYQKPMVSVLSKEKTTTNIKSSSLINKWQALLGISDWVILCEPISEDQVVDEIEDNTYGHEFVGIYIDFKNKTGTIFHTRELNEEDILHELLHVRFNSWSEEKVNFWTELLMKTPKSLFQF
;
A
#
# COMPACT_ATOMS: atom_id res chain seq x y z
N MET A 1 1.19 -20.64 -7.79
CA MET A 1 1.56 -19.46 -7.94
C MET A 1 1.13 -18.56 -6.92
N SER A 2 1.85 -17.71 -6.50
CA SER A 2 1.47 -16.83 -5.46
C SER A 2 0.57 -15.78 -6.03
N ALA A 3 -0.17 -15.21 -5.17
CA ALA A 3 -1.06 -14.19 -5.57
C ALA A 3 -0.33 -13.09 -6.27
N GLY A 4 0.87 -12.86 -5.89
CA GLY A 4 1.56 -11.78 -6.49
C GLY A 4 1.85 -12.01 -7.93
N GLU A 5 1.80 -13.22 -8.33
CA GLU A 5 2.12 -13.46 -9.67
C GLU A 5 1.06 -13.01 -10.60
N ASN A 6 -0.08 -12.71 -10.09
CA ASN A 6 -1.13 -12.33 -10.95
C ASN A 6 -1.14 -10.85 -11.17
N TYR A 7 -0.38 -10.14 -10.41
CA TYR A 7 -0.44 -8.71 -10.52
C TYR A 7 0.51 -8.24 -11.57
N GLN A 8 0.08 -7.30 -12.37
CA GLN A 8 0.93 -6.80 -13.35
C GLN A 8 1.58 -5.61 -12.82
N LYS A 9 2.79 -5.65 -12.52
CA LYS A 9 3.48 -4.52 -12.00
C LYS A 9 3.53 -3.46 -13.02
N PRO A 10 3.35 -2.25 -12.68
CA PRO A 10 3.40 -1.13 -13.58
C PRO A 10 4.73 -1.12 -14.23
N MET A 11 4.76 -0.84 -15.42
CA MET A 11 5.95 -0.89 -16.12
C MET A 11 6.86 0.16 -15.81
N VAL A 12 6.55 0.91 -15.04
CA VAL A 12 7.36 1.96 -14.74
C VAL A 12 8.43 1.74 -13.90
N SER A 13 8.43 0.71 -13.32
CA SER A 13 9.42 0.54 -12.33
C SER A 13 10.77 0.76 -12.83
N VAL A 14 10.91 0.69 -14.03
CA VAL A 14 12.14 0.84 -14.51
C VAL A 14 12.69 2.12 -14.31
N LEU A 15 11.94 3.09 -14.36
CA LEU A 15 12.42 4.38 -14.26
C LEU A 15 12.88 4.75 -12.95
N SER A 16 12.53 4.05 -12.03
CA SER A 16 12.88 4.53 -10.76
C SER A 16 14.10 4.06 -10.26
N LYS A 17 14.93 3.92 -11.04
CA LYS A 17 16.05 3.50 -10.52
C LYS A 17 16.55 4.34 -9.54
N GLU A 18 16.07 5.40 -9.43
CA GLU A 18 16.61 6.27 -8.58
C GLU A 18 16.25 5.86 -7.33
N LYS A 19 16.63 5.69 -6.54
CA LYS A 19 16.42 5.38 -5.33
C LYS A 19 15.26 5.83 -4.86
N THR A 20 14.52 5.17 -4.41
CA THR A 20 13.42 5.53 -3.90
C THR A 20 13.62 5.65 -2.53
N THR A 21 13.57 6.67 -1.97
CA THR A 21 13.85 6.81 -0.64
C THR A 21 12.59 6.87 0.07
N THR A 22 12.26 6.02 0.93
CA THR A 22 11.09 6.10 1.76
C THR A 22 11.28 7.21 2.74
N ASN A 23 10.32 8.08 2.80
CA ASN A 23 10.35 9.20 3.70
C ASN A 23 10.40 8.65 5.11
N ILE A 24 11.19 9.23 6.00
CA ILE A 24 11.32 8.79 7.36
C ILE A 24 9.99 8.75 8.07
N LYS A 25 9.13 9.72 7.82
CA LYS A 25 7.84 9.74 8.46
C LYS A 25 7.01 8.56 7.99
N SER A 26 7.04 8.24 6.72
CA SER A 26 6.28 7.11 6.20
C SER A 26 6.82 5.82 6.74
N SER A 27 8.12 5.72 6.89
CA SER A 27 8.72 4.51 7.41
C SER A 27 8.27 4.27 8.84
N SER A 28 8.21 5.33 9.63
CA SER A 28 7.79 5.21 11.00
C SER A 28 6.33 4.81 11.09
N LEU A 29 5.48 5.36 10.22
CA LEU A 29 4.07 5.02 10.24
C LEU A 29 3.85 3.59 9.79
N ILE A 30 4.62 3.14 8.82
CA ILE A 30 4.50 1.76 8.36
C ILE A 30 4.86 0.83 9.50
N ASN A 31 5.96 1.08 10.19
CA ASN A 31 6.36 0.22 11.29
C ASN A 31 5.31 0.20 12.39
N LYS A 32 4.73 1.35 12.69
CA LYS A 32 3.74 1.42 13.72
C LYS A 32 2.52 0.57 13.38
N TRP A 33 2.01 0.73 12.18
CA TRP A 33 0.81 0.00 11.81
C TRP A 33 1.08 -1.49 11.56
N GLN A 34 2.29 -1.84 11.11
CA GLN A 34 2.63 -3.24 10.99
C GLN A 34 2.57 -3.92 12.36
N ALA A 35 3.06 -3.23 13.38
CA ALA A 35 3.04 -3.79 14.71
C ALA A 35 1.62 -3.90 15.21
N LEU A 36 0.81 -2.87 15.02
CA LEU A 36 -0.55 -2.89 15.52
C LEU A 36 -1.40 -3.94 14.79
N LEU A 37 -1.09 -4.21 13.54
CA LEU A 37 -1.87 -5.19 12.78
C LEU A 37 -1.27 -6.59 12.82
N GLY A 38 -0.16 -6.75 13.51
CA GLY A 38 0.44 -8.07 13.66
C GLY A 38 1.11 -8.59 12.41
N ILE A 39 1.63 -7.71 11.57
CA ILE A 39 2.32 -8.12 10.37
C ILE A 39 3.73 -7.56 10.33
N SER A 40 4.39 -7.51 11.49
CA SER A 40 5.74 -6.99 11.54
C SER A 40 6.73 -7.86 10.78
N ASP A 41 6.37 -9.09 10.48
CA ASP A 41 7.27 -9.96 9.74
C ASP A 41 7.17 -9.74 8.24
N TRP A 42 6.35 -8.80 7.80
CA TRP A 42 6.28 -8.49 6.38
C TRP A 42 7.29 -7.38 6.05
N VAL A 43 7.75 -7.38 4.80
CA VAL A 43 8.63 -6.31 4.33
C VAL A 43 7.76 -5.42 3.46
N ILE A 44 7.59 -4.17 3.86
CA ILE A 44 6.73 -3.24 3.13
C ILE A 44 7.60 -2.14 2.53
N LEU A 45 7.56 -2.01 1.23
CA LEU A 45 8.35 -1.03 0.53
C LEU A 45 7.44 0.00 -0.10
N CYS A 46 7.96 1.18 -0.37
CA CYS A 46 7.21 2.22 -1.04
C CYS A 46 7.96 2.61 -2.29
N GLU A 47 7.25 2.76 -3.38
CA GLU A 47 7.87 3.12 -4.62
C GLU A 47 7.10 4.25 -5.29
N PRO A 48 7.67 5.44 -5.40
CA PRO A 48 6.97 6.53 -6.06
C PRO A 48 6.95 6.31 -7.57
N ILE A 49 5.86 6.64 -8.18
CA ILE A 49 5.73 6.54 -9.63
C ILE A 49 5.11 7.84 -10.12
N SER A 50 5.22 8.11 -11.41
CA SER A 50 4.65 9.34 -11.92
C SER A 50 3.25 9.08 -12.41
N GLU A 51 2.43 10.10 -12.43
CA GLU A 51 1.04 9.94 -12.81
C GLU A 51 0.87 9.45 -14.23
N ASP A 52 1.73 9.83 -15.13
CA ASP A 52 1.55 9.41 -16.50
C ASP A 52 1.86 7.93 -16.68
N GLN A 53 2.30 7.26 -15.64
CA GLN A 53 2.57 5.85 -15.72
C GLN A 53 1.40 5.03 -15.21
N VAL A 54 0.35 5.68 -14.78
CA VAL A 54 -0.82 4.99 -14.28
C VAL A 54 -1.80 4.80 -15.42
N VAL A 55 -2.23 3.58 -15.63
CA VAL A 55 -3.16 3.27 -16.69
C VAL A 55 -4.37 2.61 -16.08
N ASP A 56 -5.54 3.13 -16.38
CA ASP A 56 -6.75 2.56 -15.87
C ASP A 56 -7.47 1.92 -17.04
N GLU A 57 -7.28 0.67 -17.21
CA GLU A 57 -7.90 -0.03 -18.32
C GLU A 57 -9.39 -0.13 -18.23
N ILE A 58 -9.91 0.03 -17.10
CA ILE A 58 -11.33 -0.11 -16.94
C ILE A 58 -12.01 1.14 -17.41
N GLU A 59 -11.34 2.26 -17.25
CA GLU A 59 -11.90 3.51 -17.64
C GLU A 59 -11.35 4.02 -18.91
N ASP A 60 -11.48 3.29 -19.95
CA ASP A 60 -11.03 3.78 -21.21
C ASP A 60 -9.59 4.09 -21.36
N ASN A 61 -8.76 3.41 -20.67
CA ASN A 61 -7.32 3.60 -20.79
C ASN A 61 -6.94 5.04 -20.50
N THR A 62 -7.53 5.58 -19.50
CA THR A 62 -7.19 6.92 -19.11
C THR A 62 -5.83 6.91 -18.43
N TYR A 63 -5.01 7.87 -18.72
CA TYR A 63 -3.71 7.96 -18.11
C TYR A 63 -3.62 9.17 -17.23
N GLY A 64 -2.62 9.24 -16.42
CA GLY A 64 -2.31 10.47 -15.73
C GLY A 64 -3.20 10.82 -14.57
N HIS A 65 -3.50 9.87 -13.74
CA HIS A 65 -4.30 10.22 -12.58
C HIS A 65 -3.59 9.76 -11.31
N GLU A 66 -4.04 10.27 -10.20
CA GLU A 66 -3.46 9.99 -8.92
C GLU A 66 -3.69 8.54 -8.56
N PHE A 67 -2.75 7.96 -7.91
CA PHE A 67 -2.84 6.55 -7.59
C PHE A 67 -2.08 6.19 -6.33
N VAL A 68 -2.68 5.35 -5.50
CA VAL A 68 -1.98 4.71 -4.39
C VAL A 68 -2.51 3.29 -4.38
N GLY A 69 -1.63 2.33 -4.40
CA GLY A 69 -2.06 0.93 -4.38
C GLY A 69 -0.92 0.03 -3.97
N ILE A 70 -1.20 -1.21 -3.70
CA ILE A 70 -0.18 -2.11 -3.22
C ILE A 70 -0.13 -3.40 -4.03
N TYR A 71 1.06 -3.87 -4.28
CA TYR A 71 1.28 -5.16 -4.89
C TYR A 71 1.74 -6.08 -3.76
N ILE A 72 1.05 -7.17 -3.55
CA ILE A 72 1.30 -8.07 -2.44
C ILE A 72 1.79 -9.41 -2.91
N ASP A 73 2.92 -9.84 -2.34
CA ASP A 73 3.46 -11.16 -2.65
C ASP A 73 3.33 -11.96 -1.36
N PHE A 74 2.27 -12.74 -1.24
CA PHE A 74 1.99 -13.47 -0.03
C PHE A 74 3.02 -14.56 0.26
N LYS A 75 3.59 -15.12 -0.78
CA LYS A 75 4.53 -16.18 -0.59
C LYS A 75 5.79 -15.67 0.09
N ASN A 76 6.27 -14.51 -0.29
CA ASN A 76 7.46 -13.97 0.29
C ASN A 76 7.21 -12.93 1.35
N LYS A 77 5.94 -12.69 1.67
CA LYS A 77 5.56 -11.71 2.68
C LYS A 77 6.15 -10.35 2.40
N THR A 78 5.98 -9.88 1.18
CA THR A 78 6.43 -8.55 0.83
C THR A 78 5.28 -7.78 0.22
N GLY A 79 5.29 -6.49 0.41
CA GLY A 79 4.29 -5.63 -0.20
C GLY A 79 4.97 -4.37 -0.68
N THR A 80 4.58 -3.88 -1.84
CA THR A 80 5.13 -2.65 -2.36
C THR A 80 4.00 -1.67 -2.61
N ILE A 81 4.05 -0.52 -1.96
CA ILE A 81 3.04 0.50 -2.13
C ILE A 81 3.52 1.44 -3.22
N PHE A 82 2.79 1.49 -4.34
CA PHE A 82 3.13 2.39 -5.42
C PHE A 82 2.30 3.65 -5.23
N HIS A 83 2.89 4.80 -5.37
CA HIS A 83 2.17 6.02 -5.12
C HIS A 83 2.64 7.15 -6.01
N THR A 84 1.68 7.96 -6.47
CA THR A 84 1.99 9.10 -7.31
C THR A 84 2.05 10.38 -6.48
N ARG A 85 1.65 10.32 -5.22
CA ARG A 85 1.71 11.49 -4.36
C ARG A 85 2.27 11.04 -3.02
N GLU A 86 2.57 11.97 -2.16
CA GLU A 86 3.11 11.63 -0.86
C GLU A 86 2.08 10.85 -0.09
N LEU A 87 2.49 9.84 0.63
CA LEU A 87 1.57 9.00 1.40
C LEU A 87 1.25 9.65 2.74
N ASN A 88 0.00 9.56 3.14
CA ASN A 88 -0.36 10.00 4.48
C ASN A 88 -0.66 8.75 5.30
N GLU A 89 -0.95 8.91 6.58
CA GLU A 89 -1.15 7.76 7.45
C GLU A 89 -2.34 6.94 7.03
N GLU A 90 -3.38 7.58 6.57
CA GLU A 90 -4.57 6.86 6.17
C GLU A 90 -4.27 5.98 4.96
N ASP A 91 -3.45 6.45 4.03
CA ASP A 91 -3.08 5.66 2.87
C ASP A 91 -2.33 4.41 3.31
N ILE A 92 -1.41 4.58 4.23
CA ILE A 92 -0.58 3.46 4.69
C ILE A 92 -1.45 2.44 5.39
N LEU A 93 -2.32 2.88 6.28
CA LEU A 93 -3.19 1.96 7.00
C LEU A 93 -4.09 1.21 6.02
N HIS A 94 -4.64 1.91 5.04
CA HIS A 94 -5.52 1.30 4.06
C HIS A 94 -4.81 0.16 3.34
N GLU A 95 -3.58 0.42 2.88
CA GLU A 95 -2.88 -0.61 2.14
C GLU A 95 -2.45 -1.76 3.05
N LEU A 96 -2.07 -1.49 4.29
CA LEU A 96 -1.69 -2.56 5.19
C LEU A 96 -2.88 -3.41 5.60
N LEU A 97 -4.07 -2.84 5.60
CA LEU A 97 -5.26 -3.64 5.88
C LEU A 97 -5.49 -4.64 4.75
N HIS A 98 -5.15 -4.28 3.52
CA HIS A 98 -5.26 -5.23 2.41
C HIS A 98 -4.25 -6.39 2.60
N VAL A 99 -3.14 -6.14 3.24
CA VAL A 99 -2.17 -7.19 3.50
C VAL A 99 -2.68 -8.10 4.61
N ARG A 100 -3.15 -7.51 5.70
CA ARG A 100 -3.56 -8.29 6.84
C ARG A 100 -4.85 -9.03 6.60
N PHE A 101 -5.79 -8.40 5.93
CA PHE A 101 -7.10 -8.99 5.69
C PHE A 101 -7.36 -9.01 4.19
N ASN A 102 -6.62 -9.85 3.49
CA ASN A 102 -6.66 -9.82 2.06
C ASN A 102 -7.98 -10.22 1.43
N SER A 103 -8.88 -10.79 2.19
CA SER A 103 -10.18 -11.16 1.65
C SER A 103 -11.22 -10.07 1.83
N TRP A 104 -10.88 -8.97 2.49
CA TRP A 104 -11.84 -7.92 2.70
C TRP A 104 -12.06 -7.14 1.40
N SER A 105 -13.27 -6.67 1.21
CA SER A 105 -13.58 -5.86 0.05
C SER A 105 -13.00 -4.47 0.26
N GLU A 106 -12.94 -3.70 -0.80
CA GLU A 106 -12.46 -2.35 -0.72
C GLU A 106 -13.36 -1.53 0.20
N GLU A 107 -14.66 -1.76 0.18
CA GLU A 107 -15.57 -1.06 1.04
C GLU A 107 -15.27 -1.35 2.51
N LYS A 108 -14.97 -2.59 2.82
CA LYS A 108 -14.71 -2.96 4.19
C LYS A 108 -13.38 -2.37 4.64
N VAL A 109 -12.38 -2.35 3.77
CA VAL A 109 -11.11 -1.76 4.10
C VAL A 109 -11.32 -0.26 4.36
N ASN A 110 -12.12 0.41 3.54
CA ASN A 110 -12.37 1.82 3.73
C ASN A 110 -13.05 2.09 5.08
N PHE A 111 -14.01 1.26 5.42
CA PHE A 111 -14.73 1.42 6.67
C PHE A 111 -13.78 1.28 7.86
N TRP A 112 -12.96 0.24 7.84
CA TRP A 112 -12.06 0.00 8.97
C TRP A 112 -10.91 1.00 9.02
N THR A 113 -10.45 1.48 7.87
CA THR A 113 -9.44 2.50 7.84
C THR A 113 -9.94 3.74 8.58
N GLU A 114 -11.15 4.16 8.27
CA GLU A 114 -11.68 5.34 8.89
C GLU A 114 -11.89 5.13 10.38
N LEU A 115 -12.41 3.99 10.75
CA LEU A 115 -12.66 3.71 12.14
C LEU A 115 -11.36 3.65 12.95
N LEU A 116 -10.35 2.96 12.43
CA LEU A 116 -9.11 2.82 13.17
C LEU A 116 -8.35 4.15 13.26
N MET A 117 -8.49 5.00 12.26
CA MET A 117 -7.82 6.28 12.33
C MET A 117 -8.40 7.15 13.45
N LYS A 118 -9.66 6.92 13.81
CA LYS A 118 -10.29 7.69 14.86
C LYS A 118 -10.13 7.06 16.24
N THR A 119 -9.65 5.84 16.29
CA THR A 119 -9.58 5.12 17.55
C THR A 119 -8.27 5.42 18.26
N PRO A 120 -8.31 5.75 19.54
CA PRO A 120 -7.07 6.00 20.27
C PRO A 120 -6.21 4.75 20.28
N LYS A 121 -4.93 4.90 19.98
CA LYS A 121 -4.07 3.75 19.89
C LYS A 121 -3.96 3.00 21.21
N SER A 122 -4.20 3.67 22.29
CA SER A 122 -4.11 3.01 23.58
C SER A 122 -5.15 1.92 23.75
N LEU A 123 -6.19 1.92 22.89
CA LEU A 123 -7.22 0.91 23.00
C LEU A 123 -6.89 -0.31 22.15
N PHE A 124 -5.80 -0.30 21.41
CA PHE A 124 -5.46 -1.44 20.58
C PHE A 124 -4.74 -2.45 21.45
N GLN A 125 -5.31 -3.64 21.58
CA GLN A 125 -4.70 -4.64 22.40
C GLN A 125 -4.40 -5.82 21.58
N PHE A 126 -3.29 -5.90 21.02
CA PHE A 126 -2.94 -7.04 20.17
C PHE A 126 -1.95 -7.97 20.79
#